data_f363d4d0f470c3d933de7c40a0355881
#
_entry.id   f363d4d0f470c3d933de7c40a0355881
#
_cell.length_a   1.000
_cell.length_b   1.000
_cell.length_c   1.000
_cell.angle_alpha   90.00
_cell.angle_beta   90.00
_cell.angle_gamma   90.00
#
_symmetry.space_group_name_H-M   'P 1'
#
loop_
_entity.id
_entity.type
_entity.pdbx_description
1 polymer ?
#
loop_
_entity_poly.entity_id
_entity_poly.type
_entity_poly.pdbx_seq_one_letter_code
_entity_poly.pdbx_strand_id
1 'polypeptide(L)'
;MIYMKGGKEMLVNFNDMLMNAKKKKYAVPHFNINNLEWTKYILEKCNELQIPVILGVSEGAAKYMGGYNAIVGMVKGLIKDLNITIPVCLHVDHGSSKETCIKAIDAGFTSVMIDASRHELEENIRITKEVVEYAHARGVSVEAEVGHIGGTEDNITSSATNATLEDCLTLYENTHIDSLAPALGSVHGFYKGEANLDFATMQVINENLPIPLVLHGGTGIPDDKIKKAIACGISKININTDLQAVWSKAVRKTLEENQEVYDPRKIIGSGESAMKNRIAEIVTLFGTQL
;
A
#
# COMPACT_ATOMS: atom_id res chain seq x y z
N MET A 1 8.25 24.55 -2.09
CA MET A 1 9.62 24.31 -1.55
C MET A 1 9.57 22.92 -0.92
N ILE A 2 10.17 21.94 -1.58
CA ILE A 2 10.13 20.51 -1.23
C ILE A 2 11.10 20.28 -0.07
N TYR A 3 10.69 19.52 0.94
CA TYR A 3 11.51 19.31 2.16
C TYR A 3 12.69 18.41 1.87
N MET A 4 13.88 18.95 2.05
CA MET A 4 15.13 18.29 1.81
C MET A 4 15.97 18.24 3.10
N LYS A 5 16.37 17.05 3.57
CA LYS A 5 17.51 16.90 4.48
C LYS A 5 18.74 16.55 3.64
N GLY A 6 19.76 17.42 3.64
CA GLY A 6 20.94 17.22 2.80
C GLY A 6 20.68 17.26 1.29
N GLY A 7 19.60 17.94 0.84
CA GLY A 7 19.26 18.05 -0.57
C GLY A 7 18.35 16.96 -1.14
N LYS A 8 17.87 15.99 -0.33
CA LYS A 8 17.01 14.88 -0.79
C LYS A 8 15.56 15.08 -0.36
N GLU A 9 14.64 14.95 -1.31
CA GLU A 9 13.19 14.94 -1.06
C GLU A 9 12.79 13.66 -0.30
N MET A 10 11.94 13.78 0.73
CA MET A 10 11.47 12.62 1.50
C MET A 10 10.19 12.02 0.93
N LEU A 11 9.34 12.82 0.27
CA LEU A 11 8.16 12.33 -0.43
C LEU A 11 8.57 11.94 -1.86
N VAL A 12 8.65 10.63 -2.12
CA VAL A 12 9.21 10.06 -3.35
C VAL A 12 8.24 9.05 -3.97
N ASN A 13 8.45 8.68 -5.24
CA ASN A 13 7.79 7.52 -5.81
C ASN A 13 8.37 6.21 -5.22
N PHE A 14 7.76 5.06 -5.49
CA PHE A 14 8.19 3.81 -4.87
C PHE A 14 9.33 3.08 -5.63
N ASN A 15 9.77 3.55 -6.81
CA ASN A 15 10.64 2.76 -7.69
C ASN A 15 11.92 2.28 -7.00
N ASP A 16 12.71 3.20 -6.45
CA ASP A 16 13.97 2.83 -5.79
C ASP A 16 13.75 1.91 -4.58
N MET A 17 12.72 2.19 -3.74
CA MET A 17 12.48 1.39 -2.55
C MET A 17 12.02 -0.03 -2.88
N LEU A 18 11.18 -0.21 -3.91
CA LEU A 18 10.71 -1.54 -4.31
C LEU A 18 11.78 -2.31 -5.10
N MET A 19 12.57 -1.65 -5.93
CA MET A 19 13.69 -2.30 -6.61
C MET A 19 14.77 -2.77 -5.62
N ASN A 20 15.05 -1.99 -4.56
CA ASN A 20 15.91 -2.41 -3.46
C ASN A 20 15.32 -3.61 -2.72
N ALA A 21 14.02 -3.60 -2.43
CA ALA A 21 13.31 -4.69 -1.79
C ALA A 21 13.40 -5.99 -2.61
N LYS A 22 13.13 -5.92 -3.93
CA LYS A 22 13.29 -7.06 -4.86
C LYS A 22 14.71 -7.61 -4.83
N LYS A 23 15.71 -6.75 -4.92
CA LYS A 23 17.13 -7.14 -4.94
C LYS A 23 17.59 -7.77 -3.63
N LYS A 24 17.17 -7.21 -2.49
CA LYS A 24 17.60 -7.63 -1.15
C LYS A 24 16.66 -8.67 -0.52
N LYS A 25 15.55 -9.03 -1.18
CA LYS A 25 14.54 -10.01 -0.74
C LYS A 25 13.91 -9.67 0.62
N TYR A 26 13.37 -8.46 0.71
CA TYR A 26 12.46 -8.02 1.78
C TYR A 26 11.20 -7.39 1.17
N ALA A 27 10.21 -7.04 1.98
CA ALA A 27 9.06 -6.28 1.49
C ALA A 27 8.98 -4.89 2.14
N VAL A 28 8.59 -3.88 1.35
CA VAL A 28 8.23 -2.56 1.86
C VAL A 28 6.78 -2.60 2.35
N PRO A 29 6.49 -2.13 3.57
CA PRO A 29 5.13 -2.08 4.05
C PRO A 29 4.35 -0.96 3.34
N HIS A 30 3.16 -1.32 2.85
CA HIS A 30 2.13 -0.37 2.48
C HIS A 30 1.07 -0.37 3.57
N PHE A 31 0.92 0.75 4.28
CA PHE A 31 -0.12 0.94 5.29
C PHE A 31 -1.17 1.92 4.79
N ASN A 32 -2.45 1.51 4.82
CA ASN A 32 -3.54 2.42 4.50
C ASN A 32 -3.71 3.48 5.58
N ILE A 33 -3.93 4.72 5.15
CA ILE A 33 -4.19 5.87 6.03
C ILE A 33 -5.65 6.32 5.86
N ASN A 34 -6.29 6.70 6.99
CA ASN A 34 -7.69 7.09 7.01
C ASN A 34 -7.92 8.46 7.70
N ASN A 35 -6.93 8.99 8.41
CA ASN A 35 -6.98 10.27 9.11
C ASN A 35 -5.57 10.77 9.47
N LEU A 36 -5.51 11.91 10.13
CA LEU A 36 -4.25 12.54 10.57
C LEU A 36 -3.50 11.67 11.58
N GLU A 37 -4.19 11.11 12.56
CA GLU A 37 -3.58 10.37 13.66
C GLU A 37 -2.88 9.10 13.16
N TRP A 38 -3.55 8.34 12.28
CA TRP A 38 -2.98 7.15 11.67
C TRP A 38 -1.75 7.47 10.84
N THR A 39 -1.84 8.52 10.02
CA THR A 39 -0.71 9.00 9.21
C THR A 39 0.47 9.36 10.10
N LYS A 40 0.22 10.08 11.20
CA LYS A 40 1.22 10.45 12.19
C LYS A 40 1.86 9.21 12.82
N TYR A 41 1.08 8.26 13.33
CA TYR A 41 1.58 7.06 14.01
C TYR A 41 2.44 6.19 13.11
N ILE A 42 2.04 6.01 11.85
CA ILE A 42 2.79 5.26 10.84
C ILE A 42 4.12 5.96 10.55
N LEU A 43 4.10 7.27 10.26
CA LEU A 43 5.30 8.03 9.96
C LEU A 43 6.29 8.04 11.13
N GLU A 44 5.82 8.31 12.34
CA GLU A 44 6.66 8.31 13.55
C GLU A 44 7.32 6.94 13.77
N LYS A 45 6.54 5.84 13.65
CA LYS A 45 7.09 4.50 13.91
C LYS A 45 8.05 4.05 12.82
N CYS A 46 7.73 4.27 11.55
CA CYS A 46 8.64 3.94 10.46
C CYS A 46 9.93 4.79 10.51
N ASN A 47 9.81 6.07 10.90
CA ASN A 47 10.99 6.93 11.09
C ASN A 47 11.86 6.51 12.29
N GLU A 48 11.24 6.08 13.40
CA GLU A 48 11.95 5.48 14.54
C GLU A 48 12.75 4.23 14.13
N LEU A 49 12.13 3.37 13.31
CA LEU A 49 12.74 2.14 12.81
C LEU A 49 13.70 2.35 11.62
N GLN A 50 13.77 3.59 11.09
CA GLN A 50 14.59 3.96 9.93
C GLN A 50 14.32 3.06 8.71
N ILE A 51 13.05 2.90 8.33
CA ILE A 51 12.62 2.11 7.18
C ILE A 51 11.75 2.93 6.21
N PRO A 52 11.77 2.62 4.89
CA PRO A 52 10.87 3.25 3.93
C PRO A 52 9.43 2.81 4.17
N VAL A 53 8.46 3.64 3.79
CA VAL A 53 7.04 3.34 3.93
C VAL A 53 6.20 3.86 2.76
N ILE A 54 5.18 3.10 2.40
CA ILE A 54 4.13 3.51 1.44
C ILE A 54 2.86 3.81 2.24
N LEU A 55 2.34 5.02 2.10
CA LEU A 55 1.06 5.45 2.64
C LEU A 55 -0.01 5.25 1.58
N GLY A 56 -0.86 4.25 1.75
CA GLY A 56 -1.93 3.93 0.82
C GLY A 56 -3.21 4.70 1.11
N VAL A 57 -3.86 5.17 0.06
CA VAL A 57 -5.12 5.92 0.15
C VAL A 57 -6.11 5.36 -0.85
N SER A 58 -7.15 4.68 -0.36
CA SER A 58 -8.28 4.27 -1.20
C SER A 58 -9.17 5.47 -1.55
N GLU A 59 -10.03 5.33 -2.57
CA GLU A 59 -11.00 6.38 -2.93
C GLU A 59 -11.97 6.69 -1.79
N GLY A 60 -12.38 5.67 -1.03
CA GLY A 60 -13.22 5.83 0.16
C GLY A 60 -12.52 6.66 1.23
N ALA A 61 -11.26 6.36 1.52
CA ALA A 61 -10.45 7.12 2.46
C ALA A 61 -10.20 8.55 1.97
N ALA A 62 -9.93 8.75 0.68
CA ALA A 62 -9.76 10.08 0.10
C ALA A 62 -11.01 10.95 0.26
N LYS A 63 -12.19 10.38 -0.02
CA LYS A 63 -13.48 11.05 0.19
C LYS A 63 -13.70 11.41 1.66
N TYR A 64 -13.39 10.47 2.57
CA TYR A 64 -13.53 10.68 4.01
C TYR A 64 -12.63 11.82 4.52
N MET A 65 -11.38 11.86 4.08
CA MET A 65 -10.38 12.86 4.48
C MET A 65 -10.53 14.22 3.78
N GLY A 66 -11.54 14.42 2.93
CA GLY A 66 -11.82 15.70 2.27
C GLY A 66 -11.15 15.89 0.90
N GLY A 67 -10.50 14.85 0.35
CA GLY A 67 -9.95 14.85 -1.00
C GLY A 67 -8.41 14.81 -1.06
N TYR A 68 -7.88 14.57 -2.25
CA TYR A 68 -6.45 14.34 -2.47
C TYR A 68 -5.56 15.53 -2.07
N ASN A 69 -5.99 16.77 -2.32
CA ASN A 69 -5.23 17.96 -1.91
C ASN A 69 -5.10 18.09 -0.39
N ALA A 70 -6.16 17.78 0.36
CA ALA A 70 -6.14 17.79 1.83
C ALA A 70 -5.12 16.74 2.36
N ILE A 71 -5.12 15.56 1.77
CA ILE A 71 -4.19 14.47 2.13
C ILE A 71 -2.74 14.86 1.85
N VAL A 72 -2.45 15.38 0.66
CA VAL A 72 -1.10 15.84 0.29
C VAL A 72 -0.61 16.93 1.25
N GLY A 73 -1.49 17.90 1.58
CA GLY A 73 -1.18 18.96 2.56
C GLY A 73 -0.86 18.40 3.94
N MET A 74 -1.67 17.47 4.43
CA MET A 74 -1.47 16.78 5.70
C MET A 74 -0.15 15.99 5.74
N VAL A 75 0.09 15.14 4.73
CA VAL A 75 1.32 14.31 4.67
C VAL A 75 2.58 15.18 4.59
N LYS A 76 2.60 16.20 3.73
CA LYS A 76 3.73 17.14 3.63
C LYS A 76 3.97 17.90 4.94
N GLY A 77 2.90 18.33 5.62
CA GLY A 77 2.98 18.98 6.92
C GLY A 77 3.58 18.05 7.98
N LEU A 78 3.09 16.83 8.08
CA LEU A 78 3.60 15.84 9.04
C LEU A 78 5.06 15.45 8.75
N ILE A 79 5.44 15.23 7.49
CA ILE A 79 6.85 14.96 7.13
C ILE A 79 7.77 16.07 7.65
N LYS A 80 7.35 17.31 7.49
CA LYS A 80 8.11 18.46 7.95
C LYS A 80 8.17 18.56 9.47
N ASP A 81 7.02 18.62 10.11
CA ASP A 81 6.92 18.98 11.52
C ASP A 81 7.41 17.86 12.45
N LEU A 82 7.31 16.59 11.99
CA LEU A 82 7.89 15.43 12.69
C LEU A 82 9.34 15.13 12.31
N ASN A 83 9.95 15.95 11.45
CA ASN A 83 11.32 15.74 10.98
C ASN A 83 11.55 14.33 10.41
N ILE A 84 10.64 13.84 9.58
CA ILE A 84 10.74 12.53 8.93
C ILE A 84 11.96 12.51 8.00
N THR A 85 12.81 11.49 8.15
CA THR A 85 14.08 11.36 7.43
C THR A 85 14.17 10.15 6.53
N ILE A 86 13.13 9.33 6.53
CA ILE A 86 12.98 8.13 5.69
C ILE A 86 12.27 8.46 4.37
N PRO A 87 12.47 7.65 3.32
CA PRO A 87 11.65 7.73 2.11
C PRO A 87 10.18 7.39 2.40
N VAL A 88 9.27 8.27 1.99
CA VAL A 88 7.81 8.10 2.11
C VAL A 88 7.22 8.16 0.71
N CYS A 89 6.40 7.18 0.34
CA CYS A 89 5.61 7.22 -0.89
C CYS A 89 4.14 7.43 -0.54
N LEU A 90 3.49 8.39 -1.20
CA LEU A 90 2.05 8.60 -1.09
C LEU A 90 1.38 7.99 -2.33
N HIS A 91 0.55 6.97 -2.12
CA HIS A 91 0.07 6.06 -3.14
C HIS A 91 -1.46 5.98 -3.16
N VAL A 92 -2.07 6.07 -4.35
CA VAL A 92 -3.48 5.70 -4.53
C VAL A 92 -3.61 4.20 -4.54
N ASP A 93 -4.44 3.66 -3.67
CA ASP A 93 -4.73 2.23 -3.53
C ASP A 93 -6.05 1.91 -4.26
N HIS A 94 -6.01 1.03 -5.25
CA HIS A 94 -7.15 0.65 -6.10
C HIS A 94 -7.88 1.84 -6.76
N GLY A 95 -7.17 2.65 -7.54
CA GLY A 95 -7.81 3.70 -8.36
C GLY A 95 -8.74 3.07 -9.41
N SER A 96 -10.04 3.35 -9.33
CA SER A 96 -11.08 2.71 -10.15
C SER A 96 -11.14 3.24 -11.58
N SER A 97 -10.46 4.33 -11.88
CA SER A 97 -10.45 4.97 -13.19
C SER A 97 -9.20 5.80 -13.45
N LYS A 98 -8.93 6.06 -14.72
CA LYS A 98 -7.91 7.00 -15.16
C LYS A 98 -8.08 8.38 -14.52
N GLU A 99 -9.31 8.87 -14.44
CA GLU A 99 -9.64 10.19 -13.89
C GLU A 99 -9.30 10.28 -12.40
N THR A 100 -9.50 9.21 -11.64
CA THR A 100 -9.09 9.11 -10.23
C THR A 100 -7.58 9.23 -10.11
N CYS A 101 -6.83 8.45 -10.90
CA CYS A 101 -5.37 8.50 -10.89
C CYS A 101 -4.83 9.88 -11.28
N ILE A 102 -5.36 10.49 -12.33
CA ILE A 102 -4.97 11.85 -12.77
C ILE A 102 -5.22 12.89 -11.67
N LYS A 103 -6.39 12.89 -11.03
CA LYS A 103 -6.72 13.81 -9.93
C LYS A 103 -5.74 13.69 -8.77
N ALA A 104 -5.34 12.48 -8.42
CA ALA A 104 -4.39 12.24 -7.35
C ALA A 104 -2.96 12.69 -7.74
N ILE A 105 -2.53 12.40 -8.97
CA ILE A 105 -1.24 12.86 -9.52
C ILE A 105 -1.17 14.38 -9.51
N ASP A 106 -2.20 15.05 -9.99
CA ASP A 106 -2.26 16.52 -10.05
C ASP A 106 -2.29 17.16 -8.65
N ALA A 107 -2.85 16.47 -7.65
CA ALA A 107 -2.79 16.89 -6.25
C ALA A 107 -1.39 16.74 -5.63
N GLY A 108 -0.53 15.87 -6.19
CA GLY A 108 0.84 15.66 -5.73
C GLY A 108 1.09 14.30 -5.06
N PHE A 109 0.29 13.28 -5.38
CA PHE A 109 0.62 11.89 -5.08
C PHE A 109 1.86 11.48 -5.88
N THR A 110 2.71 10.68 -5.26
CA THR A 110 3.98 10.23 -5.86
C THR A 110 3.88 8.85 -6.49
N SER A 111 2.76 8.18 -6.31
CA SER A 111 2.43 6.89 -6.90
C SER A 111 0.93 6.67 -7.00
N VAL A 112 0.51 5.89 -7.98
CA VAL A 112 -0.89 5.47 -8.15
C VAL A 112 -0.98 4.00 -8.54
N MET A 113 -2.01 3.30 -8.06
CA MET A 113 -2.46 2.04 -8.64
C MET A 113 -3.69 2.31 -9.49
N ILE A 114 -3.65 1.86 -10.75
CA ILE A 114 -4.84 1.73 -11.59
C ILE A 114 -5.35 0.30 -11.52
N ASP A 115 -6.56 0.12 -11.00
CA ASP A 115 -7.21 -1.18 -10.93
C ASP A 115 -8.24 -1.32 -12.05
N ALA A 116 -7.78 -1.84 -13.19
CA ALA A 116 -8.60 -2.20 -14.32
C ALA A 116 -8.78 -3.74 -14.44
N SER A 117 -8.48 -4.50 -13.37
CA SER A 117 -8.50 -5.97 -13.34
C SER A 117 -9.88 -6.60 -13.57
N ARG A 118 -10.95 -5.81 -13.46
CA ARG A 118 -12.33 -6.23 -13.76
C ARG A 118 -12.66 -6.27 -15.25
N HIS A 119 -11.82 -5.69 -16.08
CA HIS A 119 -11.96 -5.70 -17.54
C HIS A 119 -11.17 -6.87 -18.13
N GLU A 120 -11.50 -7.21 -19.38
CA GLU A 120 -10.67 -8.11 -20.18
C GLU A 120 -9.25 -7.51 -20.33
N LEU A 121 -8.25 -8.37 -20.50
CA LEU A 121 -6.83 -7.96 -20.48
C LEU A 121 -6.52 -6.83 -21.48
N GLU A 122 -7.09 -6.86 -22.67
CA GLU A 122 -6.87 -5.82 -23.69
C GLU A 122 -7.34 -4.43 -23.21
N GLU A 123 -8.48 -4.36 -22.56
CA GLU A 123 -9.01 -3.10 -22.02
C GLU A 123 -8.25 -2.67 -20.75
N ASN A 124 -7.83 -3.63 -19.90
CA ASN A 124 -6.93 -3.34 -18.78
C ASN A 124 -5.64 -2.70 -19.29
N ILE A 125 -5.01 -3.28 -20.31
CA ILE A 125 -3.81 -2.73 -20.94
C ILE A 125 -4.05 -1.31 -21.46
N ARG A 126 -5.16 -1.09 -22.18
CA ARG A 126 -5.49 0.23 -22.75
C ARG A 126 -5.59 1.31 -21.66
N ILE A 127 -6.38 1.03 -20.62
CA ILE A 127 -6.59 1.97 -19.50
C ILE A 127 -5.27 2.22 -18.74
N THR A 128 -4.56 1.14 -18.41
CA THR A 128 -3.29 1.20 -17.67
C THR A 128 -2.24 2.01 -18.42
N LYS A 129 -2.11 1.80 -19.73
CA LYS A 129 -1.17 2.55 -20.59
C LYS A 129 -1.42 4.05 -20.55
N GLU A 130 -2.68 4.48 -20.62
CA GLU A 130 -3.04 5.90 -20.55
C GLU A 130 -2.67 6.53 -19.20
N VAL A 131 -2.77 5.77 -18.09
CA VAL A 131 -2.35 6.21 -16.76
C VAL A 131 -0.83 6.28 -16.67
N VAL A 132 -0.12 5.26 -17.17
CA VAL A 132 1.35 5.21 -17.19
C VAL A 132 1.94 6.41 -17.96
N GLU A 133 1.43 6.69 -19.16
CA GLU A 133 1.88 7.83 -19.96
C GLU A 133 1.73 9.15 -19.21
N TYR A 134 0.61 9.35 -18.51
CA TYR A 134 0.36 10.55 -17.73
C TYR A 134 1.25 10.66 -16.48
N ALA A 135 1.41 9.55 -15.78
CA ALA A 135 2.16 9.46 -14.53
C ALA A 135 3.67 9.60 -14.75
N HIS A 136 4.23 8.85 -15.70
CA HIS A 136 5.67 8.86 -15.98
C HIS A 136 6.15 10.24 -16.46
N ALA A 137 5.36 10.96 -17.24
CA ALA A 137 5.67 12.35 -17.64
C ALA A 137 5.80 13.31 -16.43
N ARG A 138 5.36 12.89 -15.23
CA ARG A 138 5.40 13.65 -13.97
C ARG A 138 6.28 13.02 -12.89
N GLY A 139 7.00 11.94 -13.22
CA GLY A 139 7.86 11.22 -12.28
C GLY A 139 7.09 10.41 -11.22
N VAL A 140 5.82 10.09 -11.48
CA VAL A 140 4.93 9.31 -10.60
C VAL A 140 4.97 7.85 -11.04
N SER A 141 5.13 6.92 -10.08
CA SER A 141 5.13 5.49 -10.35
C SER A 141 3.72 4.91 -10.44
N VAL A 142 3.58 3.82 -11.22
CA VAL A 142 2.30 3.17 -11.48
C VAL A 142 2.35 1.68 -11.12
N GLU A 143 1.35 1.25 -10.33
CA GLU A 143 1.02 -0.14 -10.05
C GLU A 143 -0.22 -0.54 -10.84
N ALA A 144 -0.29 -1.80 -11.29
CA ALA A 144 -1.50 -2.37 -11.88
C ALA A 144 -1.73 -3.81 -11.41
N GLU A 145 -2.93 -4.34 -11.67
CA GLU A 145 -3.36 -5.67 -11.25
C GLU A 145 -3.66 -6.57 -12.45
N VAL A 146 -3.25 -7.84 -12.34
CA VAL A 146 -3.63 -8.92 -13.26
C VAL A 146 -4.30 -10.05 -12.49
N GLY A 147 -5.36 -10.61 -13.08
CA GLY A 147 -6.33 -11.39 -12.36
C GLY A 147 -7.20 -10.44 -11.52
N HIS A 148 -7.99 -10.98 -10.61
CA HIS A 148 -8.79 -10.14 -9.72
C HIS A 148 -8.70 -10.65 -8.29
N ILE A 149 -8.26 -9.78 -7.37
CA ILE A 149 -8.13 -10.11 -5.94
C ILE A 149 -9.53 -10.10 -5.31
N GLY A 150 -9.89 -11.22 -4.68
CA GLY A 150 -11.17 -11.37 -4.03
C GLY A 150 -11.21 -10.74 -2.63
N GLY A 151 -12.39 -10.79 -2.00
CA GLY A 151 -12.62 -10.30 -0.63
C GLY A 151 -13.41 -9.02 -0.56
N THR A 152 -13.30 -8.28 0.54
CA THR A 152 -14.07 -7.05 0.77
C THR A 152 -13.12 -5.89 1.11
N GLU A 153 -13.14 -4.85 0.29
CA GLU A 153 -12.44 -3.58 0.53
C GLU A 153 -13.38 -2.41 0.20
N ASP A 154 -13.35 -1.35 1.00
CA ASP A 154 -14.25 -0.18 0.89
C ASP A 154 -15.73 -0.55 0.72
N ASN A 155 -16.20 -1.62 1.40
CA ASN A 155 -17.54 -2.21 1.29
C ASN A 155 -17.88 -2.83 -0.08
N ILE A 156 -16.90 -3.05 -0.94
CA ILE A 156 -17.06 -3.76 -2.21
C ILE A 156 -16.56 -5.20 -2.02
N THR A 157 -17.41 -6.18 -2.31
CA THR A 157 -17.05 -7.61 -2.28
C THR A 157 -16.89 -8.13 -3.69
N SER A 158 -15.81 -8.84 -3.97
CA SER A 158 -15.49 -9.40 -5.29
C SER A 158 -15.08 -10.86 -5.24
N SER A 159 -15.27 -11.57 -6.36
CA SER A 159 -14.76 -12.93 -6.57
C SER A 159 -13.33 -12.87 -7.12
N ALA A 160 -12.48 -13.84 -6.72
CA ALA A 160 -11.10 -13.92 -7.21
C ALA A 160 -11.01 -14.55 -8.60
N THR A 161 -10.08 -14.05 -9.43
CA THR A 161 -9.62 -14.68 -10.67
C THR A 161 -8.09 -14.70 -10.64
N ASN A 162 -7.47 -15.87 -10.79
CA ASN A 162 -6.03 -16.00 -10.71
C ASN A 162 -5.31 -15.37 -11.91
N ALA A 163 -4.18 -14.73 -11.65
CA ALA A 163 -3.27 -14.24 -12.66
C ALA A 163 -2.52 -15.39 -13.34
N THR A 164 -2.23 -15.25 -14.64
CA THR A 164 -1.33 -16.12 -15.37
C THR A 164 0.00 -15.41 -15.68
N LEU A 165 1.07 -16.17 -15.92
CA LEU A 165 2.35 -15.58 -16.36
C LEU A 165 2.19 -14.83 -17.69
N GLU A 166 1.44 -15.40 -18.63
CA GLU A 166 1.22 -14.82 -19.96
C GLU A 166 0.54 -13.45 -19.86
N ASP A 167 -0.53 -13.33 -19.06
CA ASP A 167 -1.23 -12.06 -18.87
C ASP A 167 -0.34 -11.02 -18.19
N CYS A 168 0.46 -11.44 -17.19
CA CYS A 168 1.41 -10.57 -16.50
C CYS A 168 2.48 -10.01 -17.43
N LEU A 169 3.06 -10.86 -18.29
CA LEU A 169 4.03 -10.44 -19.31
C LEU A 169 3.38 -9.50 -20.33
N THR A 170 2.21 -9.87 -20.84
CA THR A 170 1.48 -9.09 -21.83
C THR A 170 1.12 -7.70 -21.30
N LEU A 171 0.63 -7.59 -20.06
CA LEU A 171 0.37 -6.29 -19.45
C LEU A 171 1.65 -5.46 -19.34
N TYR A 172 2.73 -6.03 -18.78
CA TYR A 172 4.00 -5.31 -18.61
C TYR A 172 4.61 -4.82 -19.91
N GLU A 173 4.69 -5.69 -20.93
CA GLU A 173 5.29 -5.37 -22.23
C GLU A 173 4.57 -4.24 -22.97
N ASN A 174 3.25 -4.13 -22.76
CA ASN A 174 2.43 -3.10 -23.43
C ASN A 174 2.27 -1.81 -22.64
N THR A 175 2.53 -1.82 -21.32
CA THR A 175 2.25 -0.66 -20.45
C THR A 175 3.49 -0.09 -19.78
N HIS A 176 4.51 -0.92 -19.52
CA HIS A 176 5.71 -0.55 -18.76
C HIS A 176 5.40 0.03 -17.36
N ILE A 177 4.47 -0.61 -16.64
CA ILE A 177 4.18 -0.31 -15.23
C ILE A 177 5.41 -0.52 -14.36
N ASP A 178 5.45 0.11 -13.19
CA ASP A 178 6.59 0.08 -12.26
C ASP A 178 6.50 -1.05 -11.23
N SER A 179 5.29 -1.54 -10.92
CA SER A 179 5.05 -2.74 -10.09
C SER A 179 3.77 -3.45 -10.50
N LEU A 180 3.68 -4.73 -10.20
CA LEU A 180 2.55 -5.59 -10.55
C LEU A 180 1.98 -6.28 -9.32
N ALA A 181 0.67 -6.21 -9.13
CA ALA A 181 -0.11 -6.98 -8.18
C ALA A 181 -0.80 -8.17 -8.88
N PRO A 182 -0.16 -9.35 -8.96
CA PRO A 182 -0.82 -10.52 -9.52
C PRO A 182 -1.75 -11.15 -8.49
N ALA A 183 -3.00 -11.45 -8.87
CA ALA A 183 -3.93 -12.17 -8.02
C ALA A 183 -3.53 -13.64 -7.90
N LEU A 184 -2.95 -14.03 -6.78
CA LEU A 184 -2.36 -15.35 -6.52
C LEU A 184 -2.90 -15.99 -5.23
N GLY A 185 -4.20 -15.80 -4.95
CA GLY A 185 -4.91 -16.45 -3.85
C GLY A 185 -4.97 -15.65 -2.54
N SER A 186 -4.48 -14.41 -2.52
CA SER A 186 -4.76 -13.48 -1.42
C SER A 186 -6.17 -12.90 -1.53
N VAL A 187 -6.70 -12.41 -0.39
CA VAL A 187 -8.01 -11.76 -0.32
C VAL A 187 -7.96 -10.54 0.58
N HIS A 188 -8.77 -9.53 0.28
CA HIS A 188 -8.93 -8.35 1.12
C HIS A 188 -9.76 -8.66 2.37
N GLY A 189 -9.35 -8.08 3.52
CA GLY A 189 -10.01 -8.29 4.81
C GLY A 189 -9.52 -9.53 5.55
N PHE A 190 -10.35 -10.03 6.49
CA PHE A 190 -10.03 -11.25 7.23
C PHE A 190 -10.32 -12.50 6.43
N TYR A 191 -9.38 -13.44 6.45
CA TYR A 191 -9.58 -14.75 5.83
C TYR A 191 -10.65 -15.55 6.57
N LYS A 192 -11.59 -16.16 5.84
CA LYS A 192 -12.58 -17.11 6.37
C LYS A 192 -12.06 -18.55 6.45
N GLY A 193 -10.77 -18.74 6.25
CA GLY A 193 -10.11 -20.03 6.23
C GLY A 193 -8.60 -19.84 6.11
N GLU A 194 -7.90 -20.85 5.65
CA GLU A 194 -6.45 -20.76 5.45
C GLU A 194 -6.12 -19.98 4.17
N ALA A 195 -5.16 -19.05 4.26
CA ALA A 195 -4.65 -18.34 3.08
C ALA A 195 -3.95 -19.34 2.15
N ASN A 196 -4.43 -19.46 0.93
CA ASN A 196 -3.90 -20.39 -0.06
C ASN A 196 -3.20 -19.66 -1.20
N LEU A 197 -1.94 -19.25 -0.96
CA LEU A 197 -1.16 -18.50 -1.93
C LEU A 197 -0.47 -19.45 -2.93
N ASP A 198 -0.51 -19.09 -4.22
CA ASP A 198 0.20 -19.80 -5.29
C ASP A 198 1.67 -19.33 -5.39
N PHE A 199 2.51 -19.88 -4.54
CA PHE A 199 3.93 -19.56 -4.51
C PHE A 199 4.69 -20.00 -5.76
N ALA A 200 4.23 -21.05 -6.45
CA ALA A 200 4.88 -21.52 -7.66
C ALA A 200 4.72 -20.52 -8.80
N THR A 201 3.49 -20.07 -9.05
CA THR A 201 3.22 -19.02 -10.05
C THR A 201 3.87 -17.70 -9.66
N MET A 202 3.87 -17.32 -8.37
CA MET A 202 4.53 -16.12 -7.87
C MET A 202 6.03 -16.12 -8.21
N GLN A 203 6.73 -17.22 -7.96
CA GLN A 203 8.15 -17.35 -8.29
C GLN A 203 8.40 -17.26 -9.79
N VAL A 204 7.61 -17.96 -10.60
CA VAL A 204 7.74 -17.94 -12.07
C VAL A 204 7.52 -16.53 -12.62
N ILE A 205 6.52 -15.80 -12.14
CA ILE A 205 6.29 -14.40 -12.56
C ILE A 205 7.48 -13.54 -12.17
N ASN A 206 7.99 -13.66 -10.94
CA ASN A 206 9.14 -12.86 -10.47
C ASN A 206 10.43 -13.13 -11.27
N GLU A 207 10.65 -14.35 -11.72
CA GLU A 207 11.82 -14.73 -12.53
C GLU A 207 11.76 -14.19 -13.96
N ASN A 208 10.54 -13.93 -14.47
CA ASN A 208 10.32 -13.49 -15.85
C ASN A 208 10.01 -11.99 -15.98
N LEU A 209 9.69 -11.29 -14.87
CA LEU A 209 9.43 -9.86 -14.88
C LEU A 209 10.54 -9.08 -14.17
N PRO A 210 11.05 -7.98 -14.78
CA PRO A 210 12.10 -7.17 -14.17
C PRO A 210 11.58 -6.28 -13.03
N ILE A 211 10.26 -6.08 -12.92
CA ILE A 211 9.60 -5.19 -11.95
C ILE A 211 9.27 -5.91 -10.63
N PRO A 212 9.09 -5.15 -9.53
CA PRO A 212 8.65 -5.68 -8.25
C PRO A 212 7.23 -6.25 -8.27
N LEU A 213 7.00 -7.33 -7.50
CA LEU A 213 5.65 -7.87 -7.27
C LEU A 213 5.07 -7.37 -5.97
N VAL A 214 3.75 -7.22 -5.96
CA VAL A 214 2.95 -6.72 -4.84
C VAL A 214 1.98 -7.80 -4.36
N LEU A 215 1.86 -7.94 -3.04
CA LEU A 215 0.85 -8.78 -2.39
C LEU A 215 -0.20 -7.88 -1.71
N HIS A 216 -1.40 -7.88 -2.24
CA HIS A 216 -2.58 -7.30 -1.59
C HIS A 216 -3.17 -8.27 -0.56
N GLY A 217 -3.98 -7.75 0.37
CA GLY A 217 -4.66 -8.61 1.36
C GLY A 217 -3.71 -9.32 2.33
N GLY A 218 -2.64 -8.65 2.76
CA GLY A 218 -1.64 -9.23 3.66
C GLY A 218 -2.12 -9.51 5.09
N THR A 219 -3.26 -8.93 5.50
CA THR A 219 -3.83 -9.13 6.84
C THR A 219 -4.28 -10.59 7.05
N GLY A 220 -3.77 -11.22 8.13
CA GLY A 220 -4.20 -12.57 8.52
C GLY A 220 -3.50 -13.71 7.78
N ILE A 221 -2.57 -13.42 6.90
CA ILE A 221 -1.69 -14.45 6.31
C ILE A 221 -0.68 -14.89 7.38
N PRO A 222 -0.48 -16.21 7.62
CA PRO A 222 0.53 -16.70 8.55
C PRO A 222 1.95 -16.23 8.22
N ASP A 223 2.76 -15.99 9.26
CA ASP A 223 4.11 -15.43 9.14
C ASP A 223 5.04 -16.23 8.22
N ASP A 224 4.96 -17.54 8.25
CA ASP A 224 5.73 -18.44 7.40
C ASP A 224 5.35 -18.28 5.92
N LYS A 225 4.05 -18.07 5.62
CA LYS A 225 3.56 -17.82 4.27
C LYS A 225 3.97 -16.43 3.77
N ILE A 226 3.96 -15.41 4.62
CA ILE A 226 4.49 -14.06 4.30
C ILE A 226 5.98 -14.15 3.95
N LYS A 227 6.79 -14.81 4.80
CA LYS A 227 8.22 -15.01 4.52
C LYS A 227 8.46 -15.76 3.21
N LYS A 228 7.64 -16.77 2.93
CA LYS A 228 7.71 -17.53 1.68
C LYS A 228 7.33 -16.68 0.47
N ALA A 229 6.29 -15.84 0.56
CA ALA A 229 5.91 -14.92 -0.50
C ALA A 229 7.04 -13.93 -0.83
N ILE A 230 7.68 -13.36 0.20
CA ILE A 230 8.84 -12.47 0.03
C ILE A 230 10.01 -13.23 -0.65
N ALA A 231 10.29 -14.46 -0.24
CA ALA A 231 11.30 -15.28 -0.87
C ALA A 231 10.99 -15.59 -2.35
N CYS A 232 9.71 -15.69 -2.73
CA CYS A 232 9.22 -15.86 -4.10
C CYS A 232 9.14 -14.54 -4.91
N GLY A 233 9.54 -13.39 -4.34
CA GLY A 233 9.69 -12.13 -5.09
C GLY A 233 8.75 -11.00 -4.72
N ILE A 234 7.85 -11.19 -3.74
CA ILE A 234 7.01 -10.10 -3.25
C ILE A 234 7.90 -9.02 -2.60
N SER A 235 7.72 -7.79 -3.04
CA SER A 235 8.52 -6.63 -2.64
C SER A 235 7.72 -5.51 -1.98
N LYS A 236 6.38 -5.58 -2.03
CA LYS A 236 5.42 -4.69 -1.36
C LYS A 236 4.30 -5.53 -0.81
N ILE A 237 3.84 -5.25 0.41
CA ILE A 237 2.68 -5.93 1.01
C ILE A 237 1.73 -4.90 1.61
N ASN A 238 0.45 -4.97 1.21
CA ASN A 238 -0.60 -4.07 1.68
C ASN A 238 -1.20 -4.59 3.00
N ILE A 239 -1.21 -3.72 4.01
CA ILE A 239 -1.80 -3.95 5.34
C ILE A 239 -2.77 -2.83 5.67
N ASN A 240 -4.04 -3.16 5.85
CA ASN A 240 -5.10 -2.24 6.27
C ASN A 240 -5.84 -2.77 7.50
N THR A 241 -6.61 -3.85 7.34
CA THR A 241 -7.53 -4.39 8.35
C THR A 241 -6.83 -4.73 9.67
N ASP A 242 -5.59 -5.17 9.64
CA ASP A 242 -4.81 -5.53 10.83
C ASP A 242 -4.62 -4.32 11.76
N LEU A 243 -4.20 -3.17 11.21
CA LEU A 243 -4.06 -1.94 11.99
C LEU A 243 -5.40 -1.43 12.51
N GLN A 244 -6.47 -1.55 11.69
CA GLN A 244 -7.84 -1.21 12.12
C GLN A 244 -8.28 -2.05 13.31
N ALA A 245 -8.01 -3.34 13.28
CA ALA A 245 -8.40 -4.28 14.35
C ALA A 245 -7.71 -3.97 15.69
N VAL A 246 -6.39 -3.78 15.69
CA VAL A 246 -5.64 -3.49 16.92
C VAL A 246 -5.99 -2.12 17.50
N TRP A 247 -6.16 -1.11 16.63
CA TRP A 247 -6.57 0.23 17.05
C TRP A 247 -7.98 0.22 17.66
N SER A 248 -8.97 -0.36 16.96
CA SER A 248 -10.35 -0.36 17.42
C SER A 248 -10.52 -1.13 18.74
N LYS A 249 -9.77 -2.23 18.92
CA LYS A 249 -9.74 -2.98 20.19
C LYS A 249 -9.23 -2.13 21.35
N ALA A 250 -8.15 -1.37 21.14
CA ALA A 250 -7.58 -0.50 22.17
C ALA A 250 -8.53 0.65 22.53
N VAL A 251 -9.17 1.28 21.54
CA VAL A 251 -10.16 2.35 21.74
C VAL A 251 -11.38 1.83 22.51
N ARG A 252 -11.94 0.67 22.13
CA ARG A 252 -13.07 0.04 22.86
C ARG A 252 -12.72 -0.21 24.32
N LYS A 253 -11.54 -0.76 24.60
CA LYS A 253 -11.08 -0.98 25.97
C LYS A 253 -11.04 0.33 26.76
N THR A 254 -10.51 1.41 26.19
CA THR A 254 -10.45 2.71 26.87
C THR A 254 -11.84 3.26 27.18
N LEU A 255 -12.81 3.11 26.26
CA LEU A 255 -14.19 3.56 26.45
C LEU A 255 -14.93 2.70 27.48
N GLU A 256 -14.66 1.40 27.56
CA GLU A 256 -15.22 0.50 28.57
C GLU A 256 -14.68 0.80 29.98
N GLU A 257 -13.37 1.09 30.09
CA GLU A 257 -12.70 1.37 31.37
C GLU A 257 -12.95 2.79 31.89
N ASN A 258 -13.28 3.75 30.99
CA ASN A 258 -13.52 5.14 31.33
C ASN A 258 -14.69 5.72 30.53
N GLN A 259 -15.90 5.53 31.03
CA GLN A 259 -17.13 5.98 30.37
C GLN A 259 -17.29 7.51 30.34
N GLU A 260 -16.55 8.24 31.19
CA GLU A 260 -16.58 9.70 31.25
C GLU A 260 -15.62 10.38 30.26
N VAL A 261 -14.82 9.60 29.51
CA VAL A 261 -13.90 10.20 28.53
C VAL A 261 -14.68 10.70 27.31
N TYR A 262 -14.53 12.00 27.00
CA TYR A 262 -15.18 12.65 25.87
C TYR A 262 -14.22 13.43 24.96
N ASP A 263 -12.99 13.66 25.38
CA ASP A 263 -11.98 14.33 24.56
C ASP A 263 -11.56 13.42 23.39
N PRO A 264 -11.83 13.81 22.12
CA PRO A 264 -11.50 12.99 20.95
C PRO A 264 -10.01 12.66 20.86
N ARG A 265 -9.14 13.55 21.33
CA ARG A 265 -7.67 13.30 21.33
C ARG A 265 -7.30 12.14 22.26
N LYS A 266 -8.01 11.99 23.38
CA LYS A 266 -7.82 10.89 24.33
C LYS A 266 -8.43 9.58 23.82
N ILE A 267 -9.59 9.66 23.16
CA ILE A 267 -10.28 8.51 22.59
C ILE A 267 -9.47 7.95 21.41
N ILE A 268 -9.21 8.77 20.41
CA ILE A 268 -8.49 8.36 19.20
C ILE A 268 -7.05 7.95 19.55
N GLY A 269 -6.39 8.75 20.40
CA GLY A 269 -5.00 8.52 20.83
C GLY A 269 -4.79 7.26 21.64
N SER A 270 -5.82 6.70 22.27
CA SER A 270 -5.70 5.45 23.04
C SER A 270 -5.27 4.23 22.20
N GLY A 271 -5.48 4.28 20.89
CA GLY A 271 -5.05 3.24 19.95
C GLY A 271 -3.61 3.37 19.45
N GLU A 272 -2.91 4.49 19.74
CA GLU A 272 -1.57 4.78 19.21
C GLU A 272 -0.55 3.69 19.51
N SER A 273 -0.40 3.30 20.78
CA SER A 273 0.59 2.29 21.18
C SER A 273 0.32 0.93 20.54
N ALA A 274 -0.96 0.52 20.44
CA ALA A 274 -1.32 -0.73 19.79
C ALA A 274 -0.94 -0.75 18.30
N MET A 275 -1.22 0.35 17.60
CA MET A 275 -0.83 0.48 16.19
C MET A 275 0.69 0.48 16.01
N LYS A 276 1.42 1.29 16.78
CA LYS A 276 2.89 1.39 16.66
C LYS A 276 3.58 0.05 16.96
N ASN A 277 3.10 -0.70 17.95
CA ASN A 277 3.62 -2.03 18.24
C ASN A 277 3.36 -2.98 17.06
N ARG A 278 2.14 -2.97 16.50
CA ARG A 278 1.80 -3.84 15.38
C ARG A 278 2.60 -3.50 14.12
N ILE A 279 2.82 -2.22 13.84
CA ILE A 279 3.71 -1.77 12.76
C ILE A 279 5.12 -2.35 12.93
N ALA A 280 5.68 -2.29 14.15
CA ALA A 280 7.01 -2.85 14.41
C ALA A 280 7.09 -4.37 14.18
N GLU A 281 6.06 -5.12 14.59
CA GLU A 281 5.97 -6.56 14.33
C GLU A 281 5.94 -6.87 12.83
N ILE A 282 5.08 -6.15 12.07
CA ILE A 282 4.94 -6.32 10.62
C ILE A 282 6.26 -6.00 9.91
N VAL A 283 6.90 -4.89 10.25
CA VAL A 283 8.18 -4.47 9.66
C VAL A 283 9.27 -5.50 9.91
N THR A 284 9.32 -6.04 11.12
CA THR A 284 10.26 -7.13 11.49
C THR A 284 9.99 -8.38 10.66
N LEU A 285 8.71 -8.76 10.50
CA LEU A 285 8.31 -9.90 9.70
C LEU A 285 8.70 -9.75 8.21
N PHE A 286 8.54 -8.53 7.66
CA PHE A 286 8.87 -8.23 6.26
C PHE A 286 10.37 -8.11 6.00
N GLY A 287 11.17 -7.99 7.07
CA GLY A 287 12.62 -7.78 6.97
C GLY A 287 13.00 -6.46 6.31
N THR A 288 12.11 -5.45 6.37
CA THR A 288 12.27 -4.15 5.71
C THR A 288 13.55 -3.43 6.15
N GLN A 289 14.28 -2.86 5.21
CA GLN A 289 15.54 -2.15 5.42
C GLN A 289 15.58 -0.87 4.55
N LEU A 290 16.43 0.10 4.92
CA LEU A 290 16.84 1.21 4.07
C LEU A 290 17.89 0.80 3.05
#